data_60624f6b25c1e805d3600884853a6b2d
#
_entry.id   60624f6b25c1e805d3600884853a6b2d
#
_cell.length_a   1.000
_cell.length_b   1.000
_cell.length_c   1.000
_cell.angle_alpha   90.00
_cell.angle_beta   90.00
_cell.angle_gamma   90.00
#
_symmetry.space_group_name_H-M   'P 1'
#
loop_
_entity.id
_entity.type
_entity.pdbx_description
1 polymer ?
#
loop_
_entity_poly.entity_id
_entity_poly.type
_entity_poly.pdbx_seq_one_letter_code
_entity_poly.pdbx_strand_id
1 'polypeptide(L)'
;ALQKHQNLFVVTNAVAVAHALATRNGNRVFFAGGELRGHDGGAFGMEAANFLRRFNVRHAILSVGAINAASGFMLHDLEEAEYSREAAGRAENRIVVADSAKFGRSAPIVLSEPASVNVLVTDDTPPADIRAMLERNEIELVIANRQRGERR
;
A
#
# COMPACT_ATOMS: atom_id res chain seq x y z
N ALA A 1 13.08 -2.34 5.05
CA ALA A 1 12.61 -3.62 5.61
C ALA A 1 12.78 -4.77 4.61
N LEU A 2 12.13 -4.74 3.45
CA LEU A 2 12.16 -5.86 2.48
C LEU A 2 13.55 -6.23 1.95
N GLN A 3 14.51 -5.32 1.96
CA GLN A 3 15.89 -5.59 1.52
C GLN A 3 16.63 -6.66 2.35
N LYS A 4 16.11 -7.01 3.53
CA LYS A 4 16.65 -8.07 4.39
C LYS A 4 16.10 -9.45 4.07
N HIS A 5 15.05 -9.51 3.26
CA HIS A 5 14.43 -10.76 2.83
C HIS A 5 15.07 -11.26 1.54
N GLN A 6 14.90 -12.55 1.25
CA GLN A 6 15.47 -13.21 0.08
C GLN A 6 14.42 -14.07 -0.62
N ASN A 7 14.65 -14.32 -1.90
CA ASN A 7 13.76 -15.13 -2.74
C ASN A 7 12.33 -14.57 -2.83
N LEU A 8 12.20 -13.25 -2.78
CA LEU A 8 10.90 -12.59 -2.95
C LEU A 8 10.46 -12.64 -4.41
N PHE A 9 9.16 -12.86 -4.60
CA PHE A 9 8.47 -12.61 -5.86
C PHE A 9 7.72 -11.29 -5.73
N VAL A 10 8.12 -10.28 -6.49
CA VAL A 10 7.63 -8.91 -6.36
C VAL A 10 7.06 -8.41 -7.69
N VAL A 11 5.86 -7.85 -7.64
CA VAL A 11 5.28 -7.07 -8.73
C VAL A 11 5.10 -5.65 -8.24
N THR A 12 5.66 -4.68 -8.92
CA THR A 12 5.63 -3.28 -8.49
C THR A 12 5.54 -2.32 -9.67
N ASN A 13 4.90 -1.19 -9.46
CA ASN A 13 4.89 -0.05 -10.40
C ASN A 13 5.83 1.10 -9.96
N ALA A 14 6.53 0.93 -8.84
CA ALA A 14 7.43 1.96 -8.32
C ALA A 14 8.87 1.64 -8.69
N VAL A 15 9.52 2.56 -9.44
CA VAL A 15 10.92 2.43 -9.86
C VAL A 15 11.86 2.25 -8.66
N ALA A 16 11.63 3.01 -7.58
CA ALA A 16 12.46 2.91 -6.38
C ALA A 16 12.38 1.52 -5.73
N VAL A 17 11.21 0.90 -5.70
CA VAL A 17 11.02 -0.46 -5.16
C VAL A 17 11.68 -1.49 -6.06
N ALA A 18 11.47 -1.38 -7.38
CA ALA A 18 12.10 -2.27 -8.35
C ALA A 18 13.62 -2.21 -8.24
N HIS A 19 14.21 -1.01 -8.22
CA HIS A 19 15.65 -0.81 -8.07
C HIS A 19 16.20 -1.37 -6.74
N ALA A 20 15.47 -1.16 -5.65
CA ALA A 20 15.91 -1.61 -4.33
C ALA A 20 15.93 -3.14 -4.17
N LEU A 21 15.12 -3.87 -4.93
CA LEU A 21 14.90 -5.31 -4.74
C LEU A 21 15.42 -6.18 -5.89
N ALA A 22 15.49 -5.66 -7.11
CA ALA A 22 15.69 -6.46 -8.34
C ALA A 22 17.02 -7.20 -8.41
N THR A 23 18.09 -6.64 -7.86
CA THR A 23 19.46 -7.19 -7.97
C THR A 23 19.97 -7.82 -6.69
N ARG A 24 19.09 -8.16 -5.77
CA ARG A 24 19.44 -8.61 -4.42
C ARG A 24 18.77 -9.92 -4.04
N ASN A 25 19.50 -10.72 -3.28
CA ASN A 25 18.97 -11.83 -2.48
C ASN A 25 18.14 -12.86 -3.26
N GLY A 26 18.40 -13.05 -4.55
CA GLY A 26 17.65 -14.00 -5.38
C GLY A 26 16.19 -13.59 -5.65
N ASN A 27 15.86 -12.33 -5.47
CA ASN A 27 14.52 -11.82 -5.73
C ASN A 27 14.18 -11.85 -7.22
N ARG A 28 12.91 -12.12 -7.52
CA ARG A 28 12.33 -11.96 -8.85
C ARG A 28 11.40 -10.75 -8.83
N VAL A 29 11.74 -9.71 -9.59
CA VAL A 29 10.99 -8.46 -9.62
C VAL A 29 10.41 -8.22 -11.01
N PHE A 30 9.11 -8.05 -11.08
CA PHE A 30 8.35 -7.69 -12.27
C PHE A 30 7.91 -6.23 -12.14
N PHE A 31 8.25 -5.43 -13.13
CA PHE A 31 7.92 -4.01 -13.12
C PHE A 31 6.72 -3.74 -14.02
N ALA A 32 5.64 -3.24 -13.43
CA ALA A 32 4.48 -2.76 -14.15
C ALA A 32 4.78 -1.36 -14.70
N GLY A 33 5.15 -1.31 -15.96
CA GLY A 33 5.60 -0.11 -16.63
C GLY A 33 4.48 0.78 -17.14
N GLY A 34 4.88 1.85 -17.82
CA GLY A 34 4.04 2.89 -18.37
C GLY A 34 4.74 4.23 -18.24
N GLU A 35 4.03 5.33 -18.42
CA GLU A 35 4.55 6.66 -18.16
C GLU A 35 4.81 6.84 -16.65
N LEU A 36 6.00 7.33 -16.32
CA LEU A 36 6.37 7.57 -14.92
C LEU A 36 5.90 8.95 -14.47
N ARG A 37 5.26 8.99 -13.32
CA ARG A 37 4.97 10.28 -12.66
C ARG A 37 6.26 10.88 -12.10
N GLY A 38 6.47 12.18 -12.41
CA GLY A 38 7.71 12.84 -12.09
C GLY A 38 8.00 13.05 -10.60
N HIS A 39 6.96 13.05 -9.75
CA HIS A 39 7.12 13.35 -8.32
C HIS A 39 7.37 12.12 -7.44
N ASP A 40 6.96 10.93 -7.86
CA ASP A 40 7.10 9.71 -7.04
C ASP A 40 7.72 8.52 -7.78
N GLY A 41 7.88 8.60 -9.10
CA GLY A 41 8.44 7.52 -9.92
C GLY A 41 7.55 6.29 -10.01
N GLY A 42 6.24 6.47 -9.82
CA GLY A 42 5.24 5.44 -10.02
C GLY A 42 4.72 5.42 -11.45
N ALA A 43 4.43 4.25 -12.01
CA ALA A 43 3.71 4.07 -13.25
C ALA A 43 2.27 3.67 -12.95
N PHE A 44 1.32 4.40 -13.53
CA PHE A 44 -0.11 4.17 -13.34
C PHE A 44 -0.81 4.12 -14.69
N GLY A 45 -2.13 3.95 -14.68
CA GLY A 45 -2.94 3.85 -15.87
C GLY A 45 -3.26 2.41 -16.27
N MET A 46 -3.95 2.27 -17.38
CA MET A 46 -4.55 1.00 -17.81
C MET A 46 -3.51 -0.11 -18.07
N GLU A 47 -2.37 0.24 -18.67
CA GLU A 47 -1.34 -0.75 -18.99
C GLU A 47 -0.71 -1.33 -17.71
N ALA A 48 -0.40 -0.47 -16.74
CA ALA A 48 0.12 -0.90 -15.45
C ALA A 48 -0.90 -1.77 -14.69
N ALA A 49 -2.16 -1.38 -14.65
CA ALA A 49 -3.23 -2.16 -14.03
C ALA A 49 -3.45 -3.51 -14.74
N ASN A 50 -3.48 -3.53 -16.08
CA ASN A 50 -3.61 -4.76 -16.86
C ASN A 50 -2.44 -5.72 -16.66
N PHE A 51 -1.23 -5.19 -16.45
CA PHE A 51 -0.06 -6.02 -16.16
C PHE A 51 -0.25 -6.84 -14.88
N LEU A 52 -0.88 -6.26 -13.84
CA LEU A 52 -1.15 -6.95 -12.58
C LEU A 52 -2.07 -8.16 -12.72
N ARG A 53 -2.94 -8.17 -13.72
CA ARG A 53 -3.89 -9.29 -13.95
C ARG A 53 -3.22 -10.62 -14.27
N ARG A 54 -1.94 -10.60 -14.59
CA ARG A 54 -1.13 -11.80 -14.89
C ARG A 54 -0.64 -12.52 -13.62
N PHE A 55 -0.87 -11.94 -12.44
CA PHE A 55 -0.30 -12.41 -11.19
C PHE A 55 -1.36 -12.68 -10.14
N ASN A 56 -1.07 -13.65 -9.28
CA ASN A 56 -1.71 -13.82 -7.98
C ASN A 56 -0.59 -13.81 -6.94
N VAL A 57 -0.78 -13.03 -5.90
CA VAL A 57 0.24 -12.83 -4.86
C VAL A 57 -0.34 -13.05 -3.47
N ARG A 58 0.51 -13.29 -2.51
CA ARG A 58 0.07 -13.46 -1.12
C ARG A 58 -0.30 -12.12 -0.49
N HIS A 59 0.47 -11.09 -0.75
CA HIS A 59 0.29 -9.78 -0.12
C HIS A 59 0.25 -8.66 -1.16
N ALA A 60 -0.73 -7.77 -1.03
CA ALA A 60 -0.68 -6.44 -1.64
C ALA A 60 -0.34 -5.42 -0.55
N ILE A 61 0.66 -4.59 -0.79
CA ILE A 61 1.04 -3.48 0.09
C ILE A 61 0.61 -2.20 -0.60
N LEU A 62 -0.35 -1.51 0.01
CA LEU A 62 -1.03 -0.35 -0.55
C LEU A 62 -0.75 0.90 0.28
N SER A 63 -0.54 2.02 -0.39
CA SER A 63 -0.52 3.34 0.24
C SER A 63 -1.86 4.06 0.06
N VAL A 64 -2.17 4.99 0.95
CA VAL A 64 -3.39 5.81 0.88
C VAL A 64 -3.09 7.28 1.18
N GLY A 65 -3.95 8.17 0.69
CA GLY A 65 -3.83 9.61 0.90
C GLY A 65 -4.53 10.11 2.16
N ALA A 66 -5.57 9.41 2.59
CA ALA A 66 -6.39 9.80 3.75
C ALA A 66 -7.10 8.60 4.36
N ILE A 67 -7.35 8.67 5.67
CA ILE A 67 -8.11 7.66 6.42
C ILE A 67 -9.06 8.39 7.39
N ASN A 68 -10.35 8.08 7.31
CA ASN A 68 -11.33 8.50 8.32
C ASN A 68 -12.37 7.40 8.60
N ALA A 69 -13.10 7.56 9.70
CA ALA A 69 -14.03 6.54 10.17
C ALA A 69 -15.28 6.40 9.27
N ALA A 70 -15.67 7.46 8.55
CA ALA A 70 -16.85 7.48 7.71
C ALA A 70 -16.60 6.84 6.33
N SER A 71 -15.45 7.12 5.72
CA SER A 71 -15.13 6.73 4.34
C SER A 71 -14.04 5.67 4.24
N GLY A 72 -13.38 5.32 5.34
CA GLY A 72 -12.28 4.36 5.35
C GLY A 72 -11.01 4.90 4.69
N PHE A 73 -10.52 4.19 3.69
CA PHE A 73 -9.25 4.44 3.02
C PHE A 73 -9.48 5.17 1.69
N MET A 74 -8.80 6.30 1.48
CA MET A 74 -9.05 7.20 0.35
C MET A 74 -7.76 7.62 -0.35
N LEU A 75 -7.89 7.98 -1.62
CA LEU A 75 -6.82 8.45 -2.50
C LEU A 75 -7.21 9.76 -3.18
N HIS A 76 -6.21 10.50 -3.67
CA HIS A 76 -6.41 11.75 -4.39
C HIS A 76 -6.47 11.59 -5.90
N ASP A 77 -5.95 10.49 -6.43
CA ASP A 77 -5.81 10.22 -7.85
C ASP A 77 -6.57 8.98 -8.27
N LEU A 78 -7.36 9.08 -9.36
CA LEU A 78 -8.21 7.98 -9.82
C LEU A 78 -7.41 6.82 -10.39
N GLU A 79 -6.36 7.09 -11.16
CA GLU A 79 -5.52 6.04 -11.75
C GLU A 79 -4.76 5.27 -10.67
N GLU A 80 -4.33 5.97 -9.61
CA GLU A 80 -3.74 5.34 -8.43
C GLU A 80 -4.73 4.43 -7.71
N ALA A 81 -5.98 4.87 -7.55
CA ALA A 81 -7.03 4.08 -6.95
C ALA A 81 -7.37 2.83 -7.78
N GLU A 82 -7.45 2.96 -9.10
CA GLU A 82 -7.71 1.85 -10.01
C GLU A 82 -6.58 0.82 -9.98
N TYR A 83 -5.33 1.27 -10.01
CA TYR A 83 -4.17 0.40 -9.87
C TYR A 83 -4.18 -0.33 -8.51
N SER A 84 -4.43 0.39 -7.43
CA SER A 84 -4.47 -0.16 -6.08
C SER A 84 -5.60 -1.17 -5.90
N ARG A 85 -6.77 -0.93 -6.49
CA ARG A 85 -7.88 -1.90 -6.50
C ARG A 85 -7.53 -3.16 -7.26
N GLU A 86 -6.87 -3.04 -8.42
CA GLU A 86 -6.42 -4.22 -9.17
C GLU A 86 -5.38 -5.02 -8.35
N ALA A 87 -4.41 -4.34 -7.73
CA ALA A 87 -3.43 -4.99 -6.86
C ALA A 87 -4.10 -5.71 -5.67
N ALA A 88 -5.05 -5.05 -5.02
CA ALA A 88 -5.83 -5.65 -3.93
C ALA A 88 -6.59 -6.89 -4.38
N GLY A 89 -7.19 -6.86 -5.57
CA GLY A 89 -7.92 -8.00 -6.15
C GLY A 89 -7.05 -9.21 -6.51
N ARG A 90 -5.73 -9.00 -6.61
CA ARG A 90 -4.75 -10.07 -6.92
C ARG A 90 -4.10 -10.68 -5.68
N ALA A 91 -4.43 -10.23 -4.50
CA ALA A 91 -3.79 -10.65 -3.26
C ALA A 91 -4.73 -11.36 -2.30
N GLU A 92 -4.18 -12.34 -1.60
CA GLU A 92 -4.88 -13.00 -0.50
C GLU A 92 -5.00 -12.09 0.72
N ASN A 93 -3.98 -11.27 0.97
CA ASN A 93 -3.89 -10.38 2.12
C ASN A 93 -3.58 -8.94 1.68
N ARG A 94 -4.42 -8.01 2.07
CA ARG A 94 -4.35 -6.57 1.70
C ARG A 94 -3.91 -5.75 2.90
N ILE A 95 -2.71 -5.17 2.76
CA ILE A 95 -2.03 -4.41 3.80
C ILE A 95 -1.99 -2.95 3.39
N VAL A 96 -2.62 -2.08 4.14
CA VAL A 96 -2.48 -0.63 3.98
C VAL A 96 -1.35 -0.14 4.89
N VAL A 97 -0.44 0.63 4.33
CA VAL A 97 0.64 1.29 5.08
C VAL A 97 0.44 2.79 4.99
N ALA A 98 0.24 3.44 6.12
CA ALA A 98 0.02 4.87 6.19
C ALA A 98 0.61 5.45 7.49
N ASP A 99 1.21 6.64 7.40
CA ASP A 99 1.60 7.39 8.59
C ASP A 99 0.40 8.07 9.26
N SER A 100 0.58 8.46 10.51
CA SER A 100 -0.47 9.08 11.34
C SER A 100 -0.97 10.43 10.81
N ALA A 101 -0.21 11.10 9.93
CA ALA A 101 -0.65 12.33 9.28
C ALA A 101 -1.85 12.13 8.33
N LYS A 102 -2.16 10.89 7.97
CA LYS A 102 -3.32 10.53 7.13
C LYS A 102 -4.62 10.42 7.90
N PHE A 103 -4.57 10.32 9.23
CA PHE A 103 -5.76 10.15 10.06
C PHE A 103 -6.61 11.41 10.14
N GLY A 104 -7.95 11.23 10.10
CA GLY A 104 -8.92 12.31 10.17
C GLY A 104 -8.98 13.18 8.91
N ARG A 105 -8.26 12.82 7.87
CA ARG A 105 -8.29 13.51 6.57
C ARG A 105 -9.30 12.90 5.63
N SER A 106 -9.66 13.66 4.60
CA SER A 106 -10.52 13.20 3.50
C SER A 106 -9.81 13.36 2.16
N ALA A 107 -10.13 12.46 1.24
CA ALA A 107 -9.72 12.52 -0.15
C ALA A 107 -10.91 12.13 -1.05
N PRO A 108 -10.96 12.56 -2.31
CA PRO A 108 -12.17 12.44 -3.12
C PRO A 108 -12.47 11.02 -3.61
N ILE A 109 -11.49 10.11 -3.57
CA ILE A 109 -11.63 8.79 -4.17
C ILE A 109 -11.48 7.71 -3.10
N VAL A 110 -12.53 6.91 -2.91
CA VAL A 110 -12.52 5.78 -1.99
C VAL A 110 -11.74 4.63 -2.63
N LEU A 111 -10.78 4.06 -1.89
CA LEU A 111 -10.02 2.91 -2.37
C LEU A 111 -10.90 1.67 -2.51
N SER A 112 -11.60 1.31 -1.44
CA SER A 112 -12.48 0.13 -1.37
C SER A 112 -13.32 0.18 -0.09
N GLU A 113 -14.28 -0.74 0.03
CA GLU A 113 -14.95 -1.00 1.30
C GLU A 113 -13.90 -1.33 2.38
N PRO A 114 -13.99 -0.75 3.59
CA PRO A 114 -13.01 -0.99 4.66
C PRO A 114 -12.79 -2.48 4.95
N ALA A 115 -13.84 -3.28 4.96
CA ALA A 115 -13.79 -4.73 5.22
C ALA A 115 -12.92 -5.52 4.22
N SER A 116 -12.57 -4.94 3.08
CA SER A 116 -11.66 -5.57 2.11
C SER A 116 -10.18 -5.45 2.49
N VAL A 117 -9.84 -4.58 3.44
CA VAL A 117 -8.48 -4.44 3.98
C VAL A 117 -8.30 -5.38 5.15
N ASN A 118 -7.18 -6.09 5.21
CA ASN A 118 -6.89 -7.05 6.28
C ASN A 118 -6.05 -6.43 7.39
N VAL A 119 -5.09 -5.57 7.04
CA VAL A 119 -4.12 -5.02 8.00
C VAL A 119 -3.89 -3.54 7.72
N LEU A 120 -3.87 -2.73 8.76
CA LEU A 120 -3.33 -1.37 8.74
C LEU A 120 -2.02 -1.33 9.50
N VAL A 121 -0.95 -0.93 8.83
CA VAL A 121 0.36 -0.66 9.44
C VAL A 121 0.56 0.85 9.51
N THR A 122 0.85 1.37 10.70
CA THR A 122 1.03 2.81 10.92
C THR A 122 2.13 3.08 11.96
N ASP A 123 2.52 4.32 12.12
CA ASP A 123 3.59 4.76 13.04
C ASP A 123 3.08 5.21 14.42
N ASP A 124 1.77 5.43 14.58
CA ASP A 124 1.17 5.89 15.84
C ASP A 124 -0.25 5.36 16.00
N THR A 125 -0.76 5.44 17.21
CA THR A 125 -2.11 5.00 17.57
C THR A 125 -3.18 5.85 16.87
N PRO A 126 -4.08 5.25 16.05
CA PRO A 126 -5.16 5.99 15.42
C PRO A 126 -6.16 6.57 16.44
N PRO A 127 -6.86 7.67 16.10
CA PRO A 127 -7.98 8.19 16.88
C PRO A 127 -9.05 7.13 17.18
N ALA A 128 -9.82 7.35 18.23
CA ALA A 128 -10.78 6.37 18.75
C ALA A 128 -11.86 5.96 17.71
N ASP A 129 -12.33 6.91 16.90
CA ASP A 129 -13.31 6.67 15.84
C ASP A 129 -12.76 5.79 14.71
N ILE A 130 -11.50 6.00 14.34
CA ILE A 130 -10.80 5.16 13.35
C ILE A 130 -10.56 3.77 13.94
N ARG A 131 -10.12 3.64 15.20
CA ARG A 131 -9.97 2.34 15.85
C ARG A 131 -11.28 1.56 15.88
N ALA A 132 -12.39 2.22 16.21
CA ALA A 132 -13.70 1.60 16.17
C ALA A 132 -14.11 1.14 14.76
N MET A 133 -13.73 1.89 13.71
CA MET A 133 -13.94 1.47 12.32
C MET A 133 -13.09 0.24 11.98
N LEU A 134 -11.83 0.19 12.40
CA LEU A 134 -10.96 -0.97 12.19
C LEU A 134 -11.53 -2.22 12.87
N GLU A 135 -11.95 -2.11 14.12
CA GLU A 135 -12.55 -3.21 14.89
C GLU A 135 -13.84 -3.74 14.24
N ARG A 136 -14.75 -2.85 13.82
CA ARG A 136 -16.00 -3.25 13.15
C ARG A 136 -15.77 -3.99 11.82
N ASN A 137 -14.66 -3.73 11.15
CA ASN A 137 -14.32 -4.35 9.87
C ASN A 137 -13.27 -5.47 10.02
N GLU A 138 -12.95 -5.87 11.25
CA GLU A 138 -11.98 -6.93 11.55
C GLU A 138 -10.59 -6.68 10.94
N ILE A 139 -10.17 -5.40 10.89
CA ILE A 139 -8.87 -4.98 10.37
C ILE A 139 -7.84 -5.02 11.49
N GLU A 140 -6.79 -5.81 11.31
CA GLU A 140 -5.66 -5.86 12.23
C GLU A 140 -4.90 -4.54 12.22
N LEU A 141 -4.63 -3.99 13.40
CA LEU A 141 -3.81 -2.79 13.57
C LEU A 141 -2.40 -3.18 14.00
N VAL A 142 -1.41 -2.79 13.21
CA VAL A 142 0.01 -2.94 13.54
C VAL A 142 0.66 -1.56 13.67
N ILE A 143 1.17 -1.24 14.85
CA ILE A 143 1.92 -0.01 15.09
C ILE A 143 3.41 -0.33 14.96
N ALA A 144 4.04 0.23 13.92
CA ALA A 144 5.47 0.07 13.70
C ALA A 144 6.24 0.94 14.69
N ASN A 145 6.89 0.32 15.67
CA ASN A 145 7.77 1.03 16.59
C ASN A 145 8.91 1.69 15.79
N ARG A 146 8.98 3.01 15.81
CA ARG A 146 10.21 3.69 15.45
C ARG A 146 11.29 3.21 16.42
N GLN A 147 12.22 2.40 15.96
CA GLN A 147 13.52 2.33 16.61
C GLN A 147 14.06 3.78 16.56
N ARG A 148 14.09 4.44 17.72
CA ARG A 148 14.81 5.69 17.88
C ARG A 148 16.24 5.40 17.47
N GLY A 149 16.59 5.75 16.24
CA GLY A 149 17.97 5.79 15.82
C GLY A 149 18.70 6.70 16.79
N GLU A 150 19.65 6.15 17.51
CA GLU A 150 20.57 6.89 18.34
C GLU A 150 21.16 8.03 17.51
N ARG A 151 20.77 9.25 17.84
CA ARG A 151 21.54 10.42 17.42
C ARG A 151 22.83 10.39 18.23
N ARG A 152 23.90 9.97 17.62
CA ARG A 152 25.23 10.36 18.03
C ARG A 152 25.69 11.58 17.24
#